data_31aaf3fc522ccbcf97c77346d3149b18
#
_entry.id   31aaf3fc522ccbcf97c77346d3149b18
#
_cell.length_a   1.000
_cell.length_b   1.000
_cell.length_c   1.000
_cell.angle_alpha   90.00
_cell.angle_beta   90.00
_cell.angle_gamma   90.00
#
_symmetry.space_group_name_H-M   'P 1'
#
loop_
_entity.id
_entity.type
_entity.pdbx_description
1 polymer ?
#
loop_
_entity_poly.entity_id
_entity_poly.type
_entity_poly.pdbx_seq_one_letter_code
_entity_poly.pdbx_strand_id
1 'polypeptide(L)'
;MSTKLTLLVLIALCFSPGTNSFQLTYPLSSYGTSKTNRPKYNGWIQDANGEWEWEEDDPSYVPPVKEESTIATEVIASATPTLPKGSFRPKQSLGQNFLRDGNTVAKIIRTFVSDATKTRIENDSSDQMRAVELGPGAGALTDTLVTTLGGLDASFQCIEIDQRSIELLGEKHPMLRVHHMDVMQADYISMAEDEGGPLSIIGNLPYYITSQILFALADASHSNAVRSATVTMQFEVGERIVSQTNKKSYGILSVVFQLYADCKLHFKIPPTVFYPAPKVDSALIGLHFVGPNELRSRLSGAQPSELRRVLTATFQQRRKTVRNSLKKLLLEIHNGDKDKASEILNSKPLPLSKTTLEARARGDEFALSQDLPEDWVKKRPEQLSAGQFVELTRLIFHCDDGREAFDEPLGRKVWRKVKHGR
;
A
#
# COMPACT_ATOMS: atom_id res chain seq x y z
N MET A 1 -1.61 -39.24 41.91
CA MET A 1 -0.75 -38.71 42.99
C MET A 1 0.01 -37.57 42.39
N SER A 2 -0.52 -36.37 42.52
CA SER A 2 -0.14 -35.28 43.44
C SER A 2 1.30 -34.79 43.16
N THR A 3 1.55 -33.55 42.78
CA THR A 3 1.31 -32.31 43.53
C THR A 3 1.46 -31.07 42.66
N LYS A 4 0.51 -30.16 42.83
CA LYS A 4 0.58 -28.73 42.40
C LYS A 4 1.58 -28.00 43.24
N LEU A 5 2.32 -27.06 42.66
CA LEU A 5 2.98 -26.00 43.44
C LEU A 5 2.63 -24.64 42.85
N THR A 6 1.83 -23.93 43.61
CA THR A 6 1.40 -22.53 43.42
C THR A 6 2.48 -21.64 44.00
N LEU A 7 2.96 -20.63 43.29
CA LEU A 7 3.80 -19.57 43.85
C LEU A 7 3.05 -18.22 43.74
N LEU A 8 2.56 -17.75 44.90
CA LEU A 8 2.09 -16.42 45.19
C LEU A 8 3.33 -15.49 45.35
N VAL A 9 3.32 -14.34 44.67
CA VAL A 9 4.24 -13.24 45.01
C VAL A 9 3.39 -12.04 45.47
N LEU A 10 3.69 -11.65 46.72
CA LEU A 10 3.13 -10.52 47.46
C LEU A 10 3.49 -9.19 46.80
N ILE A 11 2.48 -8.31 46.65
CA ILE A 11 2.66 -6.90 46.43
C ILE A 11 2.75 -6.20 47.79
N ALA A 12 3.85 -5.52 48.04
CA ALA A 12 4.00 -4.58 49.17
C ALA A 12 3.88 -3.16 48.67
N LEU A 13 2.83 -2.49 49.09
CA LEU A 13 2.63 -1.05 49.00
C LEU A 13 3.45 -0.34 50.06
N CYS A 14 4.28 0.64 49.71
CA CYS A 14 4.72 1.67 50.62
C CYS A 14 4.33 3.04 50.05
N PHE A 15 3.39 3.67 50.69
CA PHE A 15 3.09 5.12 50.60
C PHE A 15 3.99 5.89 51.51
N SER A 16 4.57 7.00 51.09
CA SER A 16 4.64 8.27 51.84
C SER A 16 5.02 9.47 50.96
N PRO A 17 4.55 10.69 51.30
CA PRO A 17 4.44 11.81 50.39
C PRO A 17 5.56 12.85 50.65
N GLY A 18 5.88 13.61 49.60
CA GLY A 18 6.77 14.78 49.76
C GLY A 18 7.16 15.42 48.45
N THR A 19 6.43 16.46 48.10
CA THR A 19 6.80 17.70 47.37
C THR A 19 8.15 17.75 46.69
N ASN A 20 8.18 17.95 45.35
CA ASN A 20 8.84 19.14 44.77
C ASN A 20 8.60 19.19 43.27
N SER A 21 7.97 20.30 42.87
CA SER A 21 7.80 20.77 41.50
C SER A 21 9.15 21.12 40.89
N PHE A 22 9.58 20.41 39.81
CA PHE A 22 10.58 20.90 38.89
C PHE A 22 9.90 21.50 37.67
N GLN A 23 9.84 22.85 37.65
CA GLN A 23 9.57 23.61 36.43
C GLN A 23 10.85 23.59 35.57
N LEU A 24 10.79 22.94 34.42
CA LEU A 24 11.76 23.13 33.36
C LEU A 24 11.26 24.30 32.48
N THR A 25 11.82 25.49 32.72
CA THR A 25 11.69 26.64 31.84
C THR A 25 12.58 26.44 30.62
N TYR A 26 12.00 26.30 29.44
CA TYR A 26 12.71 26.47 28.18
C TYR A 26 12.69 27.93 27.76
N PRO A 27 13.79 28.51 27.30
CA PRO A 27 13.80 29.88 26.81
C PRO A 27 13.05 29.96 25.46
N LEU A 28 12.05 30.82 25.38
CA LEU A 28 11.46 31.28 24.14
C LEU A 28 12.49 32.09 23.36
N SER A 29 13.12 31.48 22.34
CA SER A 29 13.83 32.21 21.32
C SER A 29 12.85 32.55 20.21
N SER A 30 12.71 33.83 19.94
CA SER A 30 11.97 34.45 18.85
C SER A 30 12.41 33.85 17.51
N TYR A 31 11.48 33.15 16.83
CA TYR A 31 11.65 32.80 15.42
C TYR A 31 10.89 33.78 14.55
N GLY A 32 11.69 34.52 13.79
CA GLY A 32 11.23 35.36 12.70
C GLY A 32 10.56 34.54 11.61
N THR A 33 9.55 35.14 11.00
CA THR A 33 8.86 34.65 9.80
C THR A 33 9.85 34.41 8.66
N SER A 34 10.13 33.17 8.28
CA SER A 34 10.72 32.81 7.01
C SER A 34 10.20 31.48 6.49
N LYS A 35 9.52 31.57 5.36
CA LYS A 35 9.38 30.62 4.23
C LYS A 35 9.59 29.12 4.52
N THR A 36 8.47 28.38 4.43
CA THR A 36 8.33 26.99 3.96
C THR A 36 9.43 26.00 4.35
N ASN A 37 9.30 25.37 5.53
CA ASN A 37 9.96 24.09 5.81
C ASN A 37 9.19 22.96 5.10
N ARG A 38 9.58 22.64 3.87
CA ARG A 38 9.26 21.35 3.25
C ARG A 38 10.43 20.41 3.53
N PRO A 39 10.22 19.17 3.98
CA PRO A 39 11.29 18.18 4.01
C PRO A 39 11.76 17.93 2.58
N LYS A 40 13.06 18.07 2.34
CA LYS A 40 13.69 17.83 1.04
C LYS A 40 13.90 16.32 0.88
N TYR A 41 13.33 15.75 -0.15
CA TYR A 41 13.53 14.35 -0.54
C TYR A 41 13.95 14.32 -2.02
N ASN A 42 14.94 13.46 -2.32
CA ASN A 42 15.21 13.07 -3.71
C ASN A 42 14.02 12.25 -4.23
N GLY A 43 13.34 12.73 -5.22
CA GLY A 43 12.21 12.03 -5.81
C GLY A 43 11.55 12.82 -6.93
N TRP A 44 10.65 12.10 -7.62
CA TRP A 44 9.78 12.74 -8.60
C TRP A 44 8.70 13.54 -7.90
N ILE A 45 8.67 14.85 -8.14
CA ILE A 45 7.60 15.75 -7.69
C ILE A 45 6.78 16.19 -8.89
N GLN A 46 5.49 16.44 -8.65
CA GLN A 46 4.64 17.03 -9.68
C GLN A 46 4.70 18.55 -9.55
N ASP A 47 5.10 19.25 -10.64
CA ASP A 47 5.10 20.69 -10.68
C ASP A 47 3.66 21.28 -10.65
N ALA A 48 3.54 22.61 -10.61
CA ALA A 48 2.26 23.30 -10.61
C ALA A 48 1.41 23.05 -11.88
N ASN A 49 2.03 22.59 -12.97
CA ASN A 49 1.39 22.26 -14.24
C ASN A 49 1.00 20.78 -14.33
N GLY A 50 1.43 19.96 -13.35
CA GLY A 50 1.15 18.55 -13.29
C GLY A 50 2.16 17.68 -14.04
N GLU A 51 3.29 18.24 -14.44
CA GLU A 51 4.40 17.50 -15.02
C GLU A 51 5.30 16.92 -13.92
N TRP A 52 5.89 15.73 -14.18
CA TRP A 52 6.78 15.09 -13.24
C TRP A 52 8.19 15.56 -13.47
N GLU A 53 8.76 16.29 -12.49
CA GLU A 53 10.14 16.71 -12.47
C GLU A 53 10.93 15.92 -11.42
N TRP A 54 12.19 15.63 -11.74
CA TRP A 54 13.13 15.06 -10.79
C TRP A 54 13.79 16.20 -10.00
N GLU A 55 13.51 16.27 -8.69
CA GLU A 55 14.20 17.21 -7.82
C GLU A 55 15.51 16.59 -7.33
N GLU A 56 16.66 17.12 -7.79
CA GLU A 56 17.97 16.73 -7.29
C GLU A 56 18.26 17.41 -5.95
N ASP A 57 18.93 16.67 -5.05
CA ASP A 57 19.32 17.21 -3.76
C ASP A 57 20.27 18.42 -3.88
N ASP A 58 20.12 19.33 -2.96
CA ASP A 58 21.12 20.33 -2.64
C ASP A 58 22.44 19.63 -2.29
N PRO A 59 23.54 19.83 -3.04
CA PRO A 59 24.84 19.21 -2.78
C PRO A 59 25.42 19.48 -1.38
N SER A 60 24.82 20.42 -0.63
CA SER A 60 25.24 20.77 0.75
C SER A 60 24.45 20.03 1.82
N TYR A 61 23.43 19.22 1.47
CA TYR A 61 22.66 18.44 2.44
C TYR A 61 23.40 17.18 2.82
N VAL A 62 23.96 17.15 4.01
CA VAL A 62 24.43 15.93 4.69
C VAL A 62 23.31 15.45 5.59
N PRO A 63 22.64 14.33 5.26
CA PRO A 63 21.63 13.78 6.15
C PRO A 63 22.25 13.41 7.50
N PRO A 64 21.53 13.59 8.63
CA PRO A 64 22.03 13.17 9.93
C PRO A 64 22.30 11.66 9.89
N VAL A 65 23.56 11.29 10.08
CA VAL A 65 24.03 9.91 10.15
C VAL A 65 23.38 9.24 11.36
N LYS A 66 22.37 8.42 11.15
CA LYS A 66 21.95 7.42 12.12
C LYS A 66 22.82 6.20 11.91
N GLU A 67 23.62 5.85 12.90
CA GLU A 67 24.70 4.84 12.84
C GLU A 67 24.26 3.38 12.57
N GLU A 68 22.98 3.09 12.30
CA GLU A 68 22.50 1.71 12.14
C GLU A 68 22.24 1.25 10.68
N SER A 69 22.43 2.09 9.67
CA SER A 69 22.18 1.69 8.27
C SER A 69 23.42 1.33 7.44
N THR A 70 24.60 1.34 8.02
CA THR A 70 25.88 1.20 7.28
C THR A 70 26.11 -0.23 6.80
N ILE A 71 25.51 -1.24 7.41
CA ILE A 71 25.76 -2.66 7.08
C ILE A 71 25.04 -3.09 5.80
N ALA A 72 23.88 -2.52 5.48
CA ALA A 72 23.09 -2.93 4.32
C ALA A 72 23.56 -2.29 2.98
N THR A 73 24.30 -1.20 3.03
CA THR A 73 24.62 -0.41 1.83
C THR A 73 25.88 -0.91 1.10
N GLU A 74 26.82 -1.54 1.79
CA GLU A 74 28.09 -1.99 1.18
C GLU A 74 28.02 -3.36 0.49
N VAL A 75 27.01 -4.20 0.78
CA VAL A 75 26.96 -5.60 0.31
C VAL A 75 26.15 -5.79 -0.98
N ILE A 76 25.34 -4.83 -1.40
CA ILE A 76 24.53 -5.00 -2.62
C ILE A 76 25.40 -4.64 -3.84
N ALA A 77 26.32 -5.55 -4.19
CA ALA A 77 27.05 -5.45 -5.44
C ALA A 77 26.07 -5.58 -6.62
N SER A 78 26.21 -4.71 -7.61
CA SER A 78 25.40 -4.74 -8.84
C SER A 78 25.81 -5.90 -9.74
N ALA A 79 25.47 -7.13 -9.36
CA ALA A 79 25.63 -8.25 -10.26
C ALA A 79 24.65 -8.09 -11.43
N THR A 80 25.18 -8.02 -12.65
CA THR A 80 24.32 -8.00 -13.85
C THR A 80 23.55 -9.31 -13.96
N PRO A 81 22.20 -9.29 -13.97
CA PRO A 81 21.41 -10.50 -14.08
C PRO A 81 21.76 -11.26 -15.36
N THR A 82 22.09 -12.54 -15.23
CA THR A 82 22.33 -13.41 -16.39
C THR A 82 21.00 -13.91 -16.90
N LEU A 83 20.61 -13.45 -18.09
CA LEU A 83 19.46 -14.04 -18.78
C LEU A 83 19.81 -15.49 -19.17
N PRO A 84 18.90 -16.44 -18.91
CA PRO A 84 19.12 -17.83 -19.28
C PRO A 84 19.37 -17.96 -20.79
N LYS A 85 20.36 -18.78 -21.18
CA LYS A 85 20.67 -19.09 -22.58
C LYS A 85 19.79 -20.24 -23.10
N GLY A 86 19.58 -20.32 -24.40
CA GLY A 86 18.90 -21.46 -25.04
C GLY A 86 17.37 -21.33 -25.06
N SER A 87 16.66 -22.35 -24.58
CA SER A 87 15.21 -22.52 -24.70
C SER A 87 14.38 -21.62 -23.73
N PHE A 88 15.01 -20.98 -22.75
CA PHE A 88 14.33 -20.12 -21.78
C PHE A 88 14.01 -18.74 -22.39
N ARG A 89 12.96 -18.70 -23.20
CA ARG A 89 12.46 -17.45 -23.80
C ARG A 89 11.30 -16.90 -23.00
N PRO A 90 11.19 -15.55 -22.89
CA PRO A 90 10.05 -14.93 -22.24
C PRO A 90 8.72 -15.35 -22.85
N LYS A 91 7.75 -15.74 -22.02
CA LYS A 91 6.38 -16.06 -22.46
C LYS A 91 5.52 -14.81 -22.46
N GLN A 92 5.07 -14.38 -23.63
CA GLN A 92 4.14 -13.24 -23.76
C GLN A 92 2.81 -13.48 -23.05
N SER A 93 2.32 -14.72 -23.02
CA SER A 93 1.09 -15.11 -22.32
C SER A 93 1.15 -14.86 -20.81
N LEU A 94 2.35 -14.85 -20.23
CA LEU A 94 2.61 -14.53 -18.83
C LEU A 94 3.05 -13.08 -18.60
N GLY A 95 3.14 -12.28 -19.67
CA GLY A 95 3.57 -10.88 -19.57
C GLY A 95 5.01 -10.70 -19.06
N GLN A 96 5.90 -11.68 -19.31
CA GLN A 96 7.27 -11.70 -18.80
C GLN A 96 8.13 -10.62 -19.46
N ASN A 97 8.65 -9.70 -18.63
CA ASN A 97 9.69 -8.73 -18.98
C ASN A 97 10.77 -8.84 -17.90
N PHE A 98 11.89 -9.49 -18.23
CA PHE A 98 12.96 -9.74 -17.26
C PHE A 98 13.86 -8.52 -17.10
N LEU A 99 14.18 -8.16 -15.87
CA LEU A 99 15.20 -7.15 -15.57
C LEU A 99 16.57 -7.67 -16.00
N ARG A 100 17.36 -6.83 -16.67
CA ARG A 100 18.71 -7.17 -17.16
C ARG A 100 19.79 -6.17 -16.70
N ASP A 101 19.41 -5.11 -16.03
CA ASP A 101 20.32 -4.07 -15.54
C ASP A 101 20.58 -4.25 -14.03
N GLY A 102 21.83 -4.57 -13.68
CA GLY A 102 22.21 -4.83 -12.29
C GLY A 102 22.09 -3.60 -11.38
N ASN A 103 22.31 -2.41 -11.92
CA ASN A 103 22.16 -1.17 -11.13
C ASN A 103 20.70 -0.95 -10.74
N THR A 104 19.77 -1.16 -11.68
CA THR A 104 18.34 -1.09 -11.43
C THR A 104 17.90 -2.14 -10.40
N VAL A 105 18.37 -3.39 -10.54
CA VAL A 105 18.12 -4.47 -9.58
C VAL A 105 18.59 -4.08 -8.19
N ALA A 106 19.83 -3.64 -8.04
CA ALA A 106 20.40 -3.21 -6.75
C ALA A 106 19.61 -2.04 -6.15
N LYS A 107 19.16 -1.08 -6.98
CA LYS A 107 18.34 0.05 -6.54
C LYS A 107 16.96 -0.41 -6.04
N ILE A 108 16.31 -1.34 -6.74
CA ILE A 108 15.02 -1.93 -6.33
C ILE A 108 15.18 -2.63 -4.98
N ILE A 109 16.20 -3.45 -4.80
CA ILE A 109 16.41 -4.22 -3.57
C ILE A 109 16.74 -3.33 -2.38
N ARG A 110 17.62 -2.31 -2.56
CA ARG A 110 17.87 -1.31 -1.50
C ARG A 110 16.59 -0.62 -1.07
N THR A 111 15.75 -0.22 -2.03
CA THR A 111 14.47 0.41 -1.73
C THR A 111 13.53 -0.54 -0.99
N PHE A 112 13.44 -1.80 -1.42
CA PHE A 112 12.64 -2.81 -0.72
C PHE A 112 13.09 -3.04 0.72
N VAL A 113 14.39 -3.23 0.96
CA VAL A 113 14.93 -3.41 2.32
C VAL A 113 14.61 -2.18 3.18
N SER A 114 14.81 -0.97 2.65
CA SER A 114 14.47 0.28 3.35
C SER A 114 12.98 0.37 3.70
N ASP A 115 12.09 0.09 2.75
CA ASP A 115 10.64 0.12 2.97
C ASP A 115 10.22 -0.92 4.02
N ALA A 116 10.69 -2.16 3.91
CA ALA A 116 10.35 -3.24 4.83
C ALA A 116 10.89 -2.98 6.24
N THR A 117 12.10 -2.43 6.37
CA THR A 117 12.72 -2.08 7.67
C THR A 117 11.98 -0.90 8.31
N LYS A 118 11.65 0.13 7.55
CA LYS A 118 10.88 1.29 8.04
C LYS A 118 9.56 0.85 8.65
N THR A 119 8.82 0.01 7.95
CA THR A 119 7.53 -0.50 8.42
C THR A 119 7.66 -1.31 9.71
N ARG A 120 8.75 -2.08 9.87
CA ARG A 120 9.06 -2.79 11.13
C ARG A 120 9.23 -1.83 12.29
N ILE A 121 10.06 -0.80 12.11
CA ILE A 121 10.39 0.18 13.17
C ILE A 121 9.11 0.94 13.59
N GLU A 122 8.33 1.42 12.63
CA GLU A 122 7.12 2.20 12.90
C GLU A 122 6.05 1.40 13.66
N ASN A 123 6.02 0.08 13.49
CA ASN A 123 5.05 -0.79 14.15
C ASN A 123 5.60 -1.47 15.43
N ASP A 124 6.74 -1.03 15.93
CA ASP A 124 7.41 -1.57 17.16
C ASP A 124 7.50 -3.11 17.16
N SER A 125 7.70 -3.70 15.99
CA SER A 125 7.84 -5.13 15.87
C SER A 125 9.33 -5.49 15.82
N SER A 126 9.78 -6.19 16.84
CA SER A 126 11.08 -6.90 16.86
C SER A 126 11.09 -8.08 15.89
N ASP A 127 10.05 -8.20 15.06
CA ASP A 127 9.82 -9.34 14.20
C ASP A 127 10.82 -9.41 13.05
N GLN A 128 11.22 -10.62 12.76
CA GLN A 128 11.98 -10.99 11.58
C GLN A 128 11.31 -10.47 10.29
N MET A 129 12.10 -10.01 9.32
CA MET A 129 11.56 -9.65 7.99
C MET A 129 11.12 -10.92 7.27
N ARG A 130 9.87 -10.94 6.78
CA ARG A 130 9.28 -12.06 6.03
C ARG A 130 9.05 -11.63 4.60
N ALA A 131 10.04 -11.86 3.75
CA ALA A 131 10.05 -11.43 2.36
C ALA A 131 9.40 -12.46 1.43
N VAL A 132 8.53 -12.00 0.52
CA VAL A 132 7.93 -12.82 -0.52
C VAL A 132 8.11 -12.14 -1.87
N GLU A 133 8.79 -12.82 -2.80
CA GLU A 133 8.91 -12.35 -4.17
C GLU A 133 7.77 -12.90 -5.04
N LEU A 134 7.06 -12.02 -5.73
CA LEU A 134 6.00 -12.37 -6.66
C LEU A 134 6.53 -12.43 -8.10
N GLY A 135 6.52 -13.62 -8.71
CA GLY A 135 6.96 -13.83 -10.07
C GLY A 135 8.47 -13.62 -10.26
N PRO A 136 9.34 -14.41 -9.60
CA PRO A 136 10.79 -14.28 -9.71
C PRO A 136 11.30 -14.45 -11.13
N GLY A 137 10.59 -15.18 -11.99
CA GLY A 137 10.97 -15.41 -13.38
C GLY A 137 12.35 -16.04 -13.50
N ALA A 138 13.27 -15.39 -14.19
CA ALA A 138 14.66 -15.87 -14.36
C ALA A 138 15.57 -15.62 -13.15
N GLY A 139 15.04 -15.06 -12.04
CA GLY A 139 15.78 -14.83 -10.80
C GLY A 139 16.53 -13.50 -10.74
N ALA A 140 16.16 -12.51 -11.54
CA ALA A 140 16.88 -11.22 -11.59
C ALA A 140 16.93 -10.49 -10.25
N LEU A 141 15.83 -10.48 -9.49
CA LEU A 141 15.79 -9.96 -8.12
C LEU A 141 16.24 -11.04 -7.12
N THR A 142 15.78 -12.29 -7.34
CA THR A 142 16.01 -13.43 -6.44
C THR A 142 17.49 -13.65 -6.14
N ASP A 143 18.35 -13.66 -7.20
CA ASP A 143 19.79 -13.91 -7.04
C ASP A 143 20.45 -12.94 -6.05
N THR A 144 20.04 -11.67 -6.09
CA THR A 144 20.53 -10.64 -5.15
C THR A 144 19.80 -10.68 -3.80
N LEU A 145 18.49 -10.98 -3.79
CA LEU A 145 17.71 -11.08 -2.54
C LEU A 145 18.22 -12.20 -1.63
N VAL A 146 18.51 -13.39 -2.18
CA VAL A 146 19.06 -14.52 -1.42
C VAL A 146 20.34 -14.11 -0.68
N THR A 147 21.24 -13.39 -1.37
CA THR A 147 22.49 -12.93 -0.76
C THR A 147 22.23 -11.81 0.29
N THR A 148 21.39 -10.84 -0.08
CA THR A 148 21.12 -9.68 0.80
C THR A 148 20.39 -10.09 2.07
N LEU A 149 19.33 -10.90 1.94
CA LEU A 149 18.48 -11.31 3.07
C LEU A 149 19.16 -12.39 3.91
N GLY A 150 20.06 -13.22 3.33
CA GLY A 150 20.84 -14.19 4.09
C GLY A 150 21.79 -13.58 5.12
N GLY A 151 22.14 -12.29 5.00
CA GLY A 151 22.89 -11.51 5.98
C GLY A 151 22.03 -10.76 7.00
N LEU A 152 20.70 -10.85 6.90
CA LEU A 152 19.73 -10.19 7.79
C LEU A 152 18.91 -11.24 8.55
N ASP A 153 18.29 -10.84 9.65
CA ASP A 153 17.27 -11.66 10.31
C ASP A 153 15.98 -11.62 9.47
N ALA A 154 15.93 -12.48 8.44
CA ALA A 154 14.87 -12.49 7.46
C ALA A 154 14.56 -13.91 6.97
N SER A 155 13.27 -14.21 6.71
CA SER A 155 12.86 -15.33 5.87
C SER A 155 12.58 -14.86 4.46
N PHE A 156 12.81 -15.74 3.47
CA PHE A 156 12.59 -15.41 2.06
C PHE A 156 12.00 -16.60 1.29
N GLN A 157 10.93 -16.33 0.54
CA GLN A 157 10.26 -17.30 -0.31
C GLN A 157 9.71 -16.64 -1.58
N CYS A 158 9.38 -17.45 -2.58
CA CYS A 158 8.88 -16.98 -3.87
C CYS A 158 7.56 -17.64 -4.25
N ILE A 159 6.76 -16.95 -5.07
CA ILE A 159 5.56 -17.49 -5.72
C ILE A 159 5.75 -17.38 -7.23
N GLU A 160 5.72 -18.51 -7.95
CA GLU A 160 5.93 -18.57 -9.39
C GLU A 160 4.95 -19.55 -10.04
N ILE A 161 4.46 -19.20 -11.23
CA ILE A 161 3.55 -20.05 -12.02
C ILE A 161 4.27 -20.78 -13.16
N ASP A 162 5.42 -20.29 -13.63
CA ASP A 162 6.18 -20.90 -14.73
C ASP A 162 7.13 -21.97 -14.22
N GLN A 163 6.79 -23.24 -14.47
CA GLN A 163 7.59 -24.40 -14.06
C GLN A 163 9.07 -24.29 -14.46
N ARG A 164 9.36 -23.72 -15.62
CA ARG A 164 10.76 -23.53 -16.09
C ARG A 164 11.55 -22.58 -15.20
N SER A 165 10.87 -21.55 -14.68
CA SER A 165 11.47 -20.61 -13.71
C SER A 165 11.76 -21.31 -12.38
N ILE A 166 10.84 -22.15 -11.93
CA ILE A 166 10.98 -22.92 -10.69
C ILE A 166 12.18 -23.88 -10.78
N GLU A 167 12.30 -24.61 -11.90
CA GLU A 167 13.42 -25.51 -12.14
C GLU A 167 14.75 -24.75 -12.15
N LEU A 168 14.82 -23.63 -12.87
CA LEU A 168 16.01 -22.77 -12.91
C LEU A 168 16.41 -22.24 -11.53
N LEU A 169 15.44 -21.80 -10.74
CA LEU A 169 15.68 -21.29 -9.39
C LEU A 169 16.08 -22.40 -8.42
N GLY A 170 15.49 -23.60 -8.56
CA GLY A 170 15.89 -24.79 -7.77
C GLY A 170 17.32 -25.23 -8.04
N GLU A 171 17.80 -25.13 -9.28
CA GLU A 171 19.19 -25.39 -9.62
C GLU A 171 20.16 -24.36 -9.02
N LYS A 172 19.78 -23.06 -9.05
CA LYS A 172 20.62 -21.98 -8.53
C LYS A 172 20.58 -21.85 -7.01
N HIS A 173 19.41 -22.04 -6.41
CA HIS A 173 19.13 -21.80 -5.01
C HIS A 173 18.36 -22.98 -4.38
N PRO A 174 19.02 -24.14 -4.15
CA PRO A 174 18.34 -25.38 -3.71
C PRO A 174 17.58 -25.25 -2.37
N MET A 175 17.95 -24.28 -1.53
CA MET A 175 17.32 -24.05 -0.23
C MET A 175 16.17 -23.04 -0.28
N LEU A 176 15.94 -22.37 -1.44
CA LEU A 176 14.88 -21.38 -1.58
C LEU A 176 13.52 -22.08 -1.70
N ARG A 177 12.57 -21.68 -0.85
CA ARG A 177 11.19 -22.15 -0.97
C ARG A 177 10.50 -21.41 -2.13
N VAL A 178 10.12 -22.15 -3.16
CA VAL A 178 9.35 -21.61 -4.30
C VAL A 178 7.99 -22.31 -4.36
N HIS A 179 6.92 -21.54 -4.19
CA HIS A 179 5.55 -22.05 -4.30
C HIS A 179 5.11 -22.05 -5.76
N HIS A 180 4.79 -23.23 -6.30
CA HIS A 180 4.26 -23.37 -7.65
C HIS A 180 2.77 -23.03 -7.68
N MET A 181 2.43 -21.76 -7.85
CA MET A 181 1.05 -21.31 -7.93
C MET A 181 0.92 -19.96 -8.64
N ASP A 182 -0.32 -19.63 -9.05
CA ASP A 182 -0.67 -18.28 -9.49
C ASP A 182 -0.70 -17.33 -8.27
N VAL A 183 0.00 -16.19 -8.35
CA VAL A 183 0.00 -15.15 -7.31
C VAL A 183 -1.41 -14.68 -6.93
N MET A 184 -2.37 -14.81 -7.85
CA MET A 184 -3.79 -14.53 -7.60
C MET A 184 -4.50 -15.61 -6.78
N GLN A 185 -3.89 -16.78 -6.61
CA GLN A 185 -4.42 -17.90 -5.82
C GLN A 185 -3.70 -18.07 -4.49
N ALA A 186 -2.62 -17.31 -4.27
CA ALA A 186 -1.87 -17.37 -3.03
C ALA A 186 -2.76 -17.00 -1.83
N ASP A 187 -2.68 -17.80 -0.78
CA ASP A 187 -3.28 -17.52 0.50
C ASP A 187 -2.26 -16.80 1.38
N TYR A 188 -2.22 -15.47 1.22
CA TYR A 188 -1.28 -14.62 1.97
C TYR A 188 -1.52 -14.66 3.48
N ILE A 189 -2.76 -14.98 3.94
CA ILE A 189 -3.08 -15.08 5.35
C ILE A 189 -2.41 -16.31 5.94
N SER A 190 -2.64 -17.50 5.35
CA SER A 190 -1.97 -18.72 5.80
C SER A 190 -0.45 -18.62 5.69
N MET A 191 0.08 -17.98 4.62
CA MET A 191 1.52 -17.77 4.49
C MET A 191 2.10 -16.89 5.61
N ALA A 192 1.38 -15.85 6.02
CA ALA A 192 1.79 -14.98 7.12
C ALA A 192 1.72 -15.71 8.48
N GLU A 193 0.69 -16.54 8.69
CA GLU A 193 0.57 -17.39 9.88
C GLU A 193 1.70 -18.42 9.96
N ASP A 194 2.01 -19.10 8.87
CA ASP A 194 3.11 -20.08 8.79
C ASP A 194 4.48 -19.46 9.07
N GLU A 195 4.69 -18.23 8.64
CA GLU A 195 5.92 -17.46 8.88
C GLU A 195 5.94 -16.73 10.23
N GLY A 196 4.82 -16.77 10.98
CA GLY A 196 4.69 -16.17 12.31
C GLY A 196 4.52 -14.63 12.28
N GLY A 197 4.09 -14.03 11.18
CA GLY A 197 3.81 -12.60 11.12
C GLY A 197 3.68 -12.04 9.69
N PRO A 198 3.41 -10.74 9.56
CA PRO A 198 3.06 -10.13 8.29
C PRO A 198 4.20 -10.13 7.27
N LEU A 199 3.83 -10.27 6.02
CA LEU A 199 4.71 -10.39 4.88
C LEU A 199 5.11 -9.02 4.32
N SER A 200 6.36 -8.92 3.84
CA SER A 200 6.86 -7.83 2.99
C SER A 200 7.02 -8.33 1.57
N ILE A 201 6.29 -7.73 0.65
CA ILE A 201 6.18 -8.18 -0.73
C ILE A 201 7.15 -7.42 -1.65
N ILE A 202 7.85 -8.15 -2.51
CA ILE A 202 8.63 -7.57 -3.61
C ILE A 202 8.26 -8.27 -4.92
N GLY A 203 8.37 -7.58 -6.06
CA GLY A 203 8.19 -8.24 -7.35
C GLY A 203 8.19 -7.30 -8.54
N ASN A 204 8.56 -7.88 -9.69
CA ASN A 204 8.39 -7.24 -10.98
C ASN A 204 7.08 -7.72 -11.61
N LEU A 205 5.97 -7.00 -11.32
CA LEU A 205 4.62 -7.49 -11.60
C LEU A 205 4.28 -7.52 -13.11
N PRO A 206 3.62 -8.60 -13.58
CA PRO A 206 3.09 -8.64 -14.95
C PRO A 206 2.00 -7.59 -15.14
N TYR A 207 2.15 -6.75 -16.19
CA TYR A 207 1.33 -5.55 -16.39
C TYR A 207 -0.16 -5.82 -16.52
N TYR A 208 -0.55 -6.95 -17.13
CA TYR A 208 -1.95 -7.27 -17.41
C TYR A 208 -2.78 -7.63 -16.18
N ILE A 209 -2.14 -8.00 -15.06
CA ILE A 209 -2.81 -8.35 -13.79
C ILE A 209 -2.35 -7.51 -12.59
N THR A 210 -1.51 -6.50 -12.81
CA THR A 210 -0.95 -5.65 -11.73
C THR A 210 -2.04 -5.17 -10.78
N SER A 211 -3.10 -4.53 -11.30
CA SER A 211 -4.18 -4.02 -10.43
C SER A 211 -4.86 -5.11 -9.61
N GLN A 212 -4.99 -6.32 -10.16
CA GLN A 212 -5.61 -7.44 -9.45
C GLN A 212 -4.72 -7.94 -8.31
N ILE A 213 -3.41 -8.02 -8.55
CA ILE A 213 -2.42 -8.38 -7.52
C ILE A 213 -2.46 -7.34 -6.40
N LEU A 214 -2.40 -6.05 -6.74
CA LEU A 214 -2.44 -4.97 -5.75
C LEU A 214 -3.69 -5.03 -4.87
N PHE A 215 -4.85 -5.30 -5.46
CA PHE A 215 -6.09 -5.47 -4.67
C PHE A 215 -6.06 -6.73 -3.80
N ALA A 216 -5.44 -7.83 -4.25
CA ALA A 216 -5.28 -9.02 -3.42
C ALA A 216 -4.37 -8.75 -2.20
N LEU A 217 -3.32 -7.94 -2.38
CA LEU A 217 -2.45 -7.52 -1.28
C LEU A 217 -3.19 -6.57 -0.31
N ALA A 218 -3.99 -5.64 -0.83
CA ALA A 218 -4.84 -4.77 -0.01
C ALA A 218 -5.87 -5.60 0.80
N ASP A 219 -6.49 -6.61 0.21
CA ASP A 219 -7.39 -7.52 0.92
C ASP A 219 -6.67 -8.30 2.03
N ALA A 220 -5.46 -8.80 1.76
CA ALA A 220 -4.65 -9.51 2.75
C ALA A 220 -4.19 -8.60 3.91
N SER A 221 -4.03 -7.30 3.67
CA SER A 221 -3.67 -6.34 4.72
C SER A 221 -4.76 -6.13 5.77
N HIS A 222 -6.03 -6.43 5.46
CA HIS A 222 -7.14 -6.41 6.44
C HIS A 222 -6.91 -7.35 7.62
N SER A 223 -6.25 -8.48 7.37
CA SER A 223 -5.90 -9.47 8.40
C SER A 223 -4.46 -9.31 8.89
N ASN A 224 -3.83 -8.17 8.62
CA ASN A 224 -2.41 -7.91 8.90
C ASN A 224 -1.45 -8.94 8.26
N ALA A 225 -1.88 -9.64 7.21
CA ALA A 225 -1.05 -10.65 6.55
C ALA A 225 0.02 -10.04 5.62
N VAL A 226 -0.23 -8.85 5.09
CA VAL A 226 0.73 -8.08 4.29
C VAL A 226 0.88 -6.70 4.88
N ARG A 227 2.12 -6.32 5.18
CA ARG A 227 2.46 -5.02 5.78
C ARG A 227 3.00 -4.03 4.77
N SER A 228 3.82 -4.50 3.82
CA SER A 228 4.37 -3.64 2.78
C SER A 228 4.50 -4.34 1.44
N ALA A 229 4.54 -3.56 0.36
CA ALA A 229 4.83 -4.07 -0.96
C ALA A 229 5.66 -3.04 -1.75
N THR A 230 6.84 -3.46 -2.23
CA THR A 230 7.71 -2.66 -3.10
C THR A 230 7.76 -3.35 -4.46
N VAL A 231 6.99 -2.85 -5.43
CA VAL A 231 6.72 -3.57 -6.68
C VAL A 231 6.91 -2.69 -7.91
N THR A 232 7.37 -3.30 -9.01
CA THR A 232 7.44 -2.63 -10.30
C THR A 232 6.14 -2.84 -11.08
N MET A 233 5.73 -1.80 -11.80
CA MET A 233 4.54 -1.81 -12.63
C MET A 233 4.65 -0.79 -13.77
N GLN A 234 3.67 -0.71 -14.67
CA GLN A 234 3.60 0.37 -15.65
C GLN A 234 3.54 1.74 -14.94
N PHE A 235 4.29 2.71 -15.46
CA PHE A 235 4.36 4.06 -14.88
C PHE A 235 2.97 4.69 -14.72
N GLU A 236 2.10 4.57 -15.72
CA GLU A 236 0.72 5.08 -15.66
C GLU A 236 -0.09 4.49 -14.49
N VAL A 237 0.13 3.21 -14.15
CA VAL A 237 -0.56 2.56 -13.03
C VAL A 237 -0.04 3.13 -11.70
N GLY A 238 1.28 3.28 -11.57
CA GLY A 238 1.91 3.88 -10.41
C GLY A 238 1.47 5.35 -10.22
N GLU A 239 1.45 6.12 -11.30
CA GLU A 239 0.95 7.50 -11.30
C GLU A 239 -0.51 7.59 -10.81
N ARG A 240 -1.37 6.65 -11.23
CA ARG A 240 -2.76 6.60 -10.74
C ARG A 240 -2.87 6.32 -9.25
N ILE A 241 -2.00 5.49 -8.68
CA ILE A 241 -2.01 5.16 -7.26
C ILE A 241 -1.72 6.42 -6.42
N VAL A 242 -0.69 7.19 -6.79
CA VAL A 242 -0.26 8.38 -6.02
C VAL A 242 -0.96 9.67 -6.45
N SER A 243 -1.89 9.61 -7.43
CA SER A 243 -2.54 10.78 -8.00
C SER A 243 -3.41 11.52 -6.99
N GLN A 244 -3.29 12.84 -6.98
CA GLN A 244 -4.15 13.73 -6.19
C GLN A 244 -5.49 14.01 -6.88
N THR A 245 -6.46 14.51 -6.12
CA THR A 245 -7.76 14.97 -6.65
C THR A 245 -7.59 16.01 -7.75
N ASN A 246 -8.60 16.15 -8.60
CA ASN A 246 -8.64 17.05 -9.76
C ASN A 246 -7.63 16.72 -10.88
N LYS A 247 -6.92 15.61 -10.81
CA LYS A 247 -6.03 15.13 -11.88
C LYS A 247 -6.74 14.10 -12.76
N LYS A 248 -6.33 14.03 -14.04
CA LYS A 248 -6.87 13.04 -15.00
C LYS A 248 -6.53 11.60 -14.60
N SER A 249 -5.40 11.39 -13.96
CA SER A 249 -4.93 10.10 -13.45
C SER A 249 -5.69 9.63 -12.20
N TYR A 250 -6.32 10.54 -11.43
CA TYR A 250 -7.07 10.20 -10.23
C TYR A 250 -8.27 9.26 -10.53
N GLY A 251 -8.41 8.19 -9.74
CA GLY A 251 -9.43 7.17 -9.98
C GLY A 251 -9.57 6.17 -8.84
N ILE A 252 -10.19 5.02 -9.13
CA ILE A 252 -10.43 3.98 -8.12
C ILE A 252 -9.13 3.55 -7.41
N LEU A 253 -8.03 3.38 -8.17
CA LEU A 253 -6.73 3.03 -7.58
C LEU A 253 -6.25 4.10 -6.60
N SER A 254 -6.39 5.38 -6.96
CA SER A 254 -6.01 6.49 -6.07
C SER A 254 -6.78 6.45 -4.76
N VAL A 255 -8.11 6.35 -4.83
CA VAL A 255 -8.97 6.34 -3.64
C VAL A 255 -8.66 5.14 -2.74
N VAL A 256 -8.62 3.94 -3.32
CA VAL A 256 -8.41 2.71 -2.55
C VAL A 256 -7.03 2.71 -1.90
N PHE A 257 -5.96 2.99 -2.65
CA PHE A 257 -4.62 2.89 -2.08
C PHE A 257 -4.29 4.04 -1.11
N GLN A 258 -4.85 5.25 -1.29
CA GLN A 258 -4.75 6.31 -0.28
C GLN A 258 -5.52 5.98 1.02
N LEU A 259 -6.54 5.14 0.96
CA LEU A 259 -7.26 4.65 2.13
C LEU A 259 -6.49 3.53 2.85
N TYR A 260 -5.91 2.59 2.09
CA TYR A 260 -5.33 1.34 2.59
C TYR A 260 -3.86 1.42 2.92
N ALA A 261 -3.12 2.36 2.33
CA ALA A 261 -1.67 2.42 2.45
C ALA A 261 -1.13 3.85 2.30
N ASP A 262 0.05 4.07 2.85
CA ASP A 262 0.89 5.19 2.47
C ASP A 262 1.66 4.79 1.22
N CYS A 263 1.42 5.52 0.13
CA CYS A 263 1.88 5.17 -1.21
C CYS A 263 3.00 6.10 -1.64
N LYS A 264 4.09 5.52 -2.15
CA LYS A 264 5.22 6.29 -2.68
C LYS A 264 5.63 5.78 -4.06
N LEU A 265 5.69 6.71 -5.05
CA LEU A 265 6.37 6.46 -6.30
C LEU A 265 7.86 6.76 -6.08
N HIS A 266 8.70 5.71 -6.04
CA HIS A 266 10.12 5.85 -5.74
C HIS A 266 10.90 6.39 -6.93
N PHE A 267 10.78 5.73 -8.08
CA PHE A 267 11.44 6.17 -9.31
C PHE A 267 10.85 5.51 -10.56
N LYS A 268 11.07 6.18 -11.67
CA LYS A 268 10.74 5.72 -13.01
C LYS A 268 11.82 4.76 -13.54
N ILE A 269 11.40 3.72 -14.27
CA ILE A 269 12.28 2.67 -14.80
C ILE A 269 12.11 2.63 -16.32
N PRO A 270 13.16 2.90 -17.11
CA PRO A 270 13.05 2.94 -18.56
C PRO A 270 12.89 1.53 -19.16
N PRO A 271 12.26 1.40 -20.33
CA PRO A 271 12.08 0.11 -21.02
C PRO A 271 13.38 -0.63 -21.34
N THR A 272 14.47 0.11 -21.51
CA THR A 272 15.79 -0.44 -21.92
C THR A 272 16.43 -1.39 -20.93
N VAL A 273 16.00 -1.33 -19.65
CA VAL A 273 16.51 -2.22 -18.59
C VAL A 273 15.79 -3.57 -18.52
N PHE A 274 14.81 -3.79 -19.40
CA PHE A 274 14.05 -5.04 -19.50
C PHE A 274 14.33 -5.82 -20.77
N TYR A 275 14.08 -7.12 -20.72
CA TYR A 275 14.07 -8.00 -21.89
C TYR A 275 12.85 -8.97 -21.83
N PRO A 276 11.98 -8.98 -22.85
CA PRO A 276 11.87 -7.96 -23.92
C PRO A 276 11.59 -6.58 -23.33
N ALA A 277 11.98 -5.53 -24.05
CA ALA A 277 11.67 -4.18 -23.64
C ALA A 277 10.15 -3.93 -23.75
N PRO A 278 9.47 -3.48 -22.67
CA PRO A 278 8.07 -3.08 -22.73
C PRO A 278 7.89 -1.83 -23.60
N LYS A 279 6.67 -1.57 -24.04
CA LYS A 279 6.34 -0.40 -24.86
C LYS A 279 6.22 0.91 -24.08
N VAL A 280 6.21 0.84 -22.77
CA VAL A 280 5.97 1.96 -21.84
C VAL A 280 6.98 1.91 -20.71
N ASP A 281 7.20 3.06 -20.10
CA ASP A 281 8.00 3.14 -18.88
C ASP A 281 7.34 2.36 -17.73
N SER A 282 8.15 1.91 -16.80
CA SER A 282 7.74 1.32 -15.54
C SER A 282 8.00 2.28 -14.37
N ALA A 283 7.46 1.97 -13.22
CA ALA A 283 7.75 2.65 -11.96
C ALA A 283 7.97 1.61 -10.84
N LEU A 284 8.80 1.98 -9.86
CA LEU A 284 8.83 1.30 -8.57
C LEU A 284 7.91 2.04 -7.62
N ILE A 285 6.96 1.31 -7.04
CA ILE A 285 5.99 1.83 -6.07
C ILE A 285 6.20 1.11 -4.74
N GLY A 286 6.28 1.89 -3.65
CA GLY A 286 6.19 1.42 -2.28
C GLY A 286 4.77 1.62 -1.75
N LEU A 287 4.23 0.59 -1.11
CA LEU A 287 2.95 0.58 -0.41
C LEU A 287 3.21 0.14 1.03
N HIS A 288 2.94 1.00 1.99
CA HIS A 288 2.98 0.68 3.42
C HIS A 288 1.53 0.60 3.93
N PHE A 289 1.03 -0.61 4.13
CA PHE A 289 -0.35 -0.80 4.54
C PHE A 289 -0.55 -0.35 5.99
N VAL A 290 -1.62 0.39 6.23
CA VAL A 290 -1.90 1.02 7.53
C VAL A 290 -2.31 0.02 8.63
N GLY A 291 -2.58 -1.22 8.26
CA GLY A 291 -3.04 -2.25 9.17
C GLY A 291 -4.54 -2.17 9.50
N PRO A 292 -5.08 -3.23 10.12
CA PRO A 292 -6.53 -3.39 10.27
C PRO A 292 -7.18 -2.33 11.18
N ASN A 293 -6.51 -1.92 12.26
CA ASN A 293 -7.10 -0.97 13.21
C ASN A 293 -7.22 0.44 12.61
N GLU A 294 -6.16 0.92 11.95
CA GLU A 294 -6.18 2.20 11.28
C GLU A 294 -7.14 2.20 10.09
N LEU A 295 -7.19 1.10 9.31
CA LEU A 295 -8.13 0.98 8.21
C LEU A 295 -9.59 1.02 8.68
N ARG A 296 -9.92 0.39 9.82
CA ARG A 296 -11.25 0.52 10.45
C ARG A 296 -11.57 1.96 10.82
N SER A 297 -10.60 2.66 11.41
CA SER A 297 -10.73 4.07 11.74
C SER A 297 -11.04 4.90 10.49
N ARG A 298 -10.27 4.73 9.43
CA ARG A 298 -10.45 5.44 8.15
C ARG A 298 -11.79 5.15 7.48
N LEU A 299 -12.28 3.92 7.57
CA LEU A 299 -13.57 3.50 7.00
C LEU A 299 -14.79 3.99 7.79
N SER A 300 -14.63 4.34 9.07
CA SER A 300 -15.71 4.96 9.90
C SER A 300 -17.06 4.22 9.81
N GLY A 301 -17.04 2.89 9.80
CA GLY A 301 -18.24 2.05 9.69
C GLY A 301 -18.69 1.71 8.25
N ALA A 302 -18.12 2.34 7.21
CA ALA A 302 -18.37 1.94 5.83
C ALA A 302 -17.74 0.57 5.54
N GLN A 303 -18.46 -0.32 4.85
CA GLN A 303 -17.90 -1.59 4.43
C GLN A 303 -17.07 -1.45 3.14
N PRO A 304 -15.94 -2.16 3.01
CA PRO A 304 -15.14 -2.17 1.77
C PRO A 304 -15.97 -2.51 0.52
N SER A 305 -16.91 -3.44 0.62
CA SER A 305 -17.80 -3.82 -0.47
C SER A 305 -18.76 -2.69 -0.88
N GLU A 306 -19.26 -1.93 0.08
CA GLU A 306 -20.13 -0.77 -0.15
C GLU A 306 -19.36 0.38 -0.81
N LEU A 307 -18.19 0.72 -0.26
CA LEU A 307 -17.29 1.71 -0.84
C LEU A 307 -16.95 1.37 -2.28
N ARG A 308 -16.64 0.11 -2.57
CA ARG A 308 -16.38 -0.35 -3.93
C ARG A 308 -17.56 -0.13 -4.87
N ARG A 309 -18.80 -0.40 -4.44
CA ARG A 309 -20.01 -0.15 -5.25
C ARG A 309 -20.12 1.34 -5.60
N VAL A 310 -19.88 2.22 -4.62
CA VAL A 310 -19.89 3.68 -4.83
C VAL A 310 -18.79 4.10 -5.80
N LEU A 311 -17.55 3.65 -5.60
CA LEU A 311 -16.43 3.96 -6.49
C LEU A 311 -16.68 3.46 -7.92
N THR A 312 -17.16 2.24 -8.07
CA THR A 312 -17.48 1.68 -9.38
C THR A 312 -18.56 2.50 -10.09
N ALA A 313 -19.66 2.82 -9.40
CA ALA A 313 -20.75 3.59 -9.98
C ALA A 313 -20.29 5.00 -10.40
N THR A 314 -19.47 5.65 -9.60
CA THR A 314 -19.03 7.03 -9.87
C THR A 314 -17.95 7.08 -10.95
N PHE A 315 -16.90 6.26 -10.90
CA PHE A 315 -15.79 6.30 -11.85
C PHE A 315 -16.08 5.66 -13.21
N GLN A 316 -17.09 4.80 -13.35
CA GLN A 316 -17.59 4.36 -14.67
C GLN A 316 -18.14 5.52 -15.49
N GLN A 317 -18.58 6.59 -14.86
CA GLN A 317 -19.17 7.77 -15.51
C GLN A 317 -18.41 9.07 -15.14
N ARG A 318 -17.08 9.08 -15.19
CA ARG A 318 -16.21 10.20 -14.78
C ARG A 318 -16.63 11.58 -15.25
N ARG A 319 -17.19 11.70 -16.47
CA ARG A 319 -17.65 12.98 -17.05
C ARG A 319 -18.99 13.47 -16.50
N LYS A 320 -19.70 12.64 -15.71
CA LYS A 320 -20.96 13.01 -15.06
C LYS A 320 -20.69 13.50 -13.64
N THR A 321 -21.65 14.25 -13.10
CA THR A 321 -21.66 14.59 -11.67
C THR A 321 -21.92 13.34 -10.82
N VAL A 322 -21.50 13.36 -9.58
CA VAL A 322 -21.75 12.30 -8.60
C VAL A 322 -23.24 11.96 -8.51
N ARG A 323 -24.12 12.99 -8.50
CA ARG A 323 -25.58 12.82 -8.57
C ARG A 323 -26.01 11.91 -9.72
N ASN A 324 -25.50 12.17 -10.91
CA ASN A 324 -25.94 11.44 -12.11
C ASN A 324 -25.34 10.04 -12.19
N SER A 325 -24.13 9.84 -11.70
CA SER A 325 -23.46 8.54 -11.69
C SER A 325 -24.04 7.58 -10.66
N LEU A 326 -24.53 8.09 -9.53
CA LEU A 326 -25.11 7.28 -8.45
C LEU A 326 -26.57 6.86 -8.68
N LYS A 327 -27.31 7.49 -9.58
CA LYS A 327 -28.75 7.21 -9.79
C LYS A 327 -29.05 5.73 -9.95
N LYS A 328 -28.28 5.03 -10.78
CA LYS A 328 -28.47 3.59 -11.01
C LYS A 328 -28.21 2.76 -9.75
N LEU A 329 -27.13 3.06 -9.03
CA LEU A 329 -26.79 2.38 -7.78
C LEU A 329 -27.87 2.59 -6.71
N LEU A 330 -28.37 3.82 -6.55
CA LEU A 330 -29.40 4.13 -5.56
C LEU A 330 -30.73 3.43 -5.88
N LEU A 331 -31.12 3.38 -7.15
CA LEU A 331 -32.31 2.62 -7.55
C LEU A 331 -32.14 1.13 -7.30
N GLU A 332 -30.95 0.57 -7.52
CA GLU A 332 -30.64 -0.83 -7.20
C GLU A 332 -30.74 -1.11 -5.70
N ILE A 333 -30.16 -0.24 -4.86
CA ILE A 333 -30.20 -0.38 -3.39
C ILE A 333 -31.65 -0.33 -2.86
N HIS A 334 -32.49 0.55 -3.43
CA HIS A 334 -33.85 0.78 -2.96
C HIS A 334 -34.91 0.07 -3.84
N ASN A 335 -34.58 -1.04 -4.51
CA ASN A 335 -35.51 -1.86 -5.30
C ASN A 335 -36.36 -1.05 -6.29
N GLY A 336 -35.80 -0.03 -6.90
CA GLY A 336 -36.45 0.83 -7.88
C GLY A 336 -37.23 2.02 -7.32
N ASP A 337 -37.25 2.21 -6.01
CA ASP A 337 -37.90 3.33 -5.34
C ASP A 337 -37.19 4.66 -5.68
N LYS A 338 -37.84 5.48 -6.52
CA LYS A 338 -37.31 6.76 -6.97
C LYS A 338 -37.32 7.84 -5.91
N ASP A 339 -38.28 7.78 -4.99
CA ASP A 339 -38.47 8.79 -3.97
C ASP A 339 -37.36 8.65 -2.92
N LYS A 340 -37.08 7.44 -2.44
CA LYS A 340 -35.95 7.17 -1.56
C LYS A 340 -34.60 7.50 -2.21
N ALA A 341 -34.41 7.12 -3.47
CA ALA A 341 -33.20 7.48 -4.20
C ALA A 341 -33.03 9.01 -4.33
N SER A 342 -34.12 9.75 -4.53
CA SER A 342 -34.11 11.21 -4.59
C SER A 342 -33.88 11.86 -3.24
N GLU A 343 -34.41 11.29 -2.17
CA GLU A 343 -34.19 11.73 -0.78
C GLU A 343 -32.70 11.73 -0.44
N ILE A 344 -31.98 10.62 -0.71
CA ILE A 344 -30.52 10.55 -0.48
C ILE A 344 -29.78 11.58 -1.33
N LEU A 345 -30.14 11.76 -2.60
CA LEU A 345 -29.50 12.74 -3.47
C LEU A 345 -29.76 14.21 -3.06
N ASN A 346 -30.70 14.46 -2.20
CA ASN A 346 -31.03 15.78 -1.65
C ASN A 346 -30.65 15.91 -0.17
N SER A 347 -30.13 14.85 0.45
CA SER A 347 -29.71 14.87 1.84
C SER A 347 -28.42 15.66 2.05
N LYS A 348 -28.28 16.22 3.24
CA LYS A 348 -27.02 16.83 3.68
C LYS A 348 -26.02 15.75 4.06
N PRO A 349 -24.70 16.07 4.04
CA PRO A 349 -23.69 15.20 4.62
C PRO A 349 -24.04 14.79 6.05
N LEU A 350 -23.73 13.55 6.41
CA LEU A 350 -23.87 13.10 7.79
C LEU A 350 -22.85 13.80 8.69
N PRO A 351 -23.13 13.92 9.99
CA PRO A 351 -22.10 14.26 10.95
C PRO A 351 -20.93 13.28 10.87
N LEU A 352 -19.73 13.80 11.07
CA LEU A 352 -18.55 12.94 11.11
C LEU A 352 -18.66 11.92 12.24
N SER A 353 -18.11 10.74 12.03
CA SER A 353 -18.08 9.69 13.02
C SER A 353 -17.27 10.11 14.25
N LYS A 354 -17.56 9.52 15.39
CA LYS A 354 -16.78 9.71 16.62
C LYS A 354 -15.30 9.36 16.36
N THR A 355 -15.07 8.27 15.68
CA THR A 355 -13.72 7.79 15.31
C THR A 355 -12.97 8.81 14.45
N THR A 356 -13.65 9.41 13.44
CA THR A 356 -13.08 10.46 12.59
C THR A 356 -12.76 11.72 13.40
N LEU A 357 -13.65 12.13 14.32
CA LEU A 357 -13.42 13.31 15.17
C LEU A 357 -12.23 13.11 16.11
N GLU A 358 -12.09 11.93 16.70
CA GLU A 358 -10.93 11.55 17.53
C GLU A 358 -9.62 11.53 16.72
N ALA A 359 -9.64 10.98 15.49
CA ALA A 359 -8.49 11.00 14.61
C ALA A 359 -8.08 12.42 14.21
N ARG A 360 -9.04 13.30 13.90
CA ARG A 360 -8.79 14.73 13.67
C ARG A 360 -8.17 15.44 14.85
N ALA A 361 -8.64 15.15 16.05
CA ALA A 361 -8.09 15.74 17.26
C ALA A 361 -6.63 15.35 17.49
N ARG A 362 -6.20 14.20 16.97
CA ARG A 362 -4.80 13.77 16.95
C ARG A 362 -3.99 14.30 15.77
N GLY A 363 -4.60 15.06 14.85
CA GLY A 363 -3.94 15.62 13.67
C GLY A 363 -3.79 14.65 12.49
N ASP A 364 -4.62 13.61 12.41
CA ASP A 364 -4.61 12.66 11.31
C ASP A 364 -5.01 13.34 9.99
N GLU A 365 -4.09 13.35 9.01
CA GLU A 365 -4.29 14.01 7.71
C GLU A 365 -5.41 13.37 6.89
N PHE A 366 -5.56 12.05 6.97
CA PHE A 366 -6.65 11.37 6.27
C PHE A 366 -8.00 11.79 6.84
N ALA A 367 -8.15 11.82 8.17
CA ALA A 367 -9.36 12.25 8.84
C ALA A 367 -9.71 13.72 8.50
N LEU A 368 -8.72 14.60 8.34
CA LEU A 368 -8.93 15.99 7.89
C LEU A 368 -9.52 16.05 6.46
N SER A 369 -9.31 15.04 5.63
CA SER A 369 -9.83 14.95 4.27
C SER A 369 -11.26 14.43 4.16
N GLN A 370 -11.89 14.02 5.28
CA GLN A 370 -13.20 13.32 5.28
C GLN A 370 -14.43 14.24 5.21
N ASP A 371 -14.28 15.57 5.21
CA ASP A 371 -15.45 16.47 5.09
C ASP A 371 -16.11 16.35 3.72
N LEU A 372 -17.25 15.69 3.65
CA LEU A 372 -18.07 15.67 2.45
C LEU A 372 -18.71 17.07 2.25
N PRO A 373 -18.44 17.77 1.13
CA PRO A 373 -18.97 19.10 0.92
C PRO A 373 -20.50 19.10 0.72
N GLU A 374 -21.21 20.14 1.15
CA GLU A 374 -22.67 20.22 0.97
C GLU A 374 -23.11 20.12 -0.49
N ASP A 375 -22.28 20.59 -1.42
CA ASP A 375 -22.55 20.55 -2.85
C ASP A 375 -22.01 19.28 -3.54
N TRP A 376 -21.70 18.19 -2.77
CA TRP A 376 -21.13 16.94 -3.26
C TRP A 376 -21.85 16.37 -4.49
N VAL A 377 -23.15 16.53 -4.58
CA VAL A 377 -23.98 16.05 -5.71
C VAL A 377 -23.59 16.70 -7.04
N LYS A 378 -23.04 17.93 -7.01
CA LYS A 378 -22.61 18.71 -8.18
C LYS A 378 -21.17 18.40 -8.58
N LYS A 379 -20.38 17.83 -7.67
CA LYS A 379 -18.97 17.47 -7.93
C LYS A 379 -18.87 16.34 -8.95
N ARG A 380 -17.71 16.26 -9.61
CA ARG A 380 -17.31 15.07 -10.38
C ARG A 380 -16.53 14.11 -9.48
N PRO A 381 -16.48 12.81 -9.81
CA PRO A 381 -15.76 11.83 -8.99
C PRO A 381 -14.30 12.20 -8.67
N GLU A 382 -13.59 12.75 -9.65
CA GLU A 382 -12.18 13.16 -9.47
C GLU A 382 -11.99 14.36 -8.51
N GLN A 383 -13.05 15.03 -8.10
CA GLN A 383 -13.01 16.17 -7.18
C GLN A 383 -13.17 15.76 -5.71
N LEU A 384 -13.55 14.50 -5.44
CA LEU A 384 -13.71 13.99 -4.09
C LEU A 384 -12.46 13.27 -3.63
N SER A 385 -12.01 13.55 -2.39
CA SER A 385 -10.92 12.83 -1.74
C SER A 385 -11.31 11.39 -1.37
N ALA A 386 -10.33 10.57 -1.00
CA ALA A 386 -10.57 9.23 -0.49
C ALA A 386 -11.46 9.24 0.76
N GLY A 387 -11.20 10.14 1.70
CA GLY A 387 -12.03 10.33 2.89
C GLY A 387 -13.46 10.77 2.56
N GLN A 388 -13.64 11.67 1.59
CA GLN A 388 -14.99 12.09 1.16
C GLN A 388 -15.78 10.95 0.49
N PHE A 389 -15.11 10.00 -0.18
CA PHE A 389 -15.77 8.80 -0.68
C PHE A 389 -16.22 7.86 0.45
N VAL A 390 -15.50 7.79 1.55
CA VAL A 390 -15.94 7.07 2.75
C VAL A 390 -17.20 7.71 3.30
N GLU A 391 -17.23 9.04 3.51
CA GLU A 391 -18.40 9.74 4.01
C GLU A 391 -19.60 9.64 3.06
N LEU A 392 -19.37 9.69 1.75
CA LEU A 392 -20.40 9.44 0.74
C LEU A 392 -20.97 8.02 0.85
N THR A 393 -20.13 7.04 1.13
CA THR A 393 -20.55 5.64 1.32
C THR A 393 -21.39 5.52 2.59
N ARG A 394 -20.97 6.13 3.70
CA ARG A 394 -21.74 6.18 4.95
C ARG A 394 -23.13 6.78 4.73
N LEU A 395 -23.21 7.89 4.00
CA LEU A 395 -24.46 8.53 3.65
C LEU A 395 -25.41 7.62 2.86
N ILE A 396 -24.87 6.92 1.84
CA ILE A 396 -25.68 6.06 0.95
C ILE A 396 -26.20 4.80 1.64
N PHE A 397 -25.39 4.21 2.52
CA PHE A 397 -25.68 2.94 3.17
C PHE A 397 -26.12 3.10 4.63
N HIS A 398 -26.29 4.34 5.12
CA HIS A 398 -26.68 4.66 6.50
C HIS A 398 -25.81 3.93 7.53
N CYS A 399 -24.48 4.03 7.37
CA CYS A 399 -23.53 3.35 8.24
C CYS A 399 -23.39 4.07 9.58
N ASP A 400 -23.65 3.37 10.68
CA ASP A 400 -23.45 3.86 12.03
C ASP A 400 -22.01 3.62 12.51
N ASP A 401 -21.53 4.45 13.44
CA ASP A 401 -20.17 4.37 14.01
C ASP A 401 -19.86 3.04 14.74
N GLY A 402 -20.90 2.35 15.21
CA GLY A 402 -20.80 1.06 15.91
C GLY A 402 -20.87 -0.15 15.01
N ARG A 403 -21.01 0.03 13.69
CA ARG A 403 -21.03 -1.08 12.74
C ARG A 403 -19.65 -1.72 12.69
N GLU A 404 -19.55 -3.02 12.96
CA GLU A 404 -18.30 -3.76 12.78
C GLU A 404 -17.86 -3.61 11.33
N ALA A 405 -16.69 -2.97 11.12
CA ALA A 405 -16.08 -2.90 9.83
C ALA A 405 -15.50 -4.28 9.50
N PHE A 406 -15.73 -4.79 8.32
CA PHE A 406 -15.22 -6.05 7.79
C PHE A 406 -16.07 -7.29 8.04
N ASP A 407 -17.18 -7.39 7.33
CA ASP A 407 -17.87 -8.66 7.24
C ASP A 407 -17.14 -9.65 6.33
N GLU A 408 -16.42 -9.17 5.31
CA GLU A 408 -15.56 -10.01 4.45
C GLU A 408 -14.48 -9.18 3.75
N PRO A 409 -13.24 -9.70 3.60
CA PRO A 409 -12.27 -9.17 2.66
C PRO A 409 -12.89 -9.13 1.27
N LEU A 410 -12.56 -8.12 0.47
CA LEU A 410 -13.07 -7.97 -0.90
C LEU A 410 -12.74 -9.22 -1.71
N GLY A 411 -13.60 -10.22 -1.65
CA GLY A 411 -13.33 -11.56 -2.13
C GLY A 411 -12.86 -11.60 -3.59
N ARG A 412 -11.89 -12.46 -3.89
CA ARG A 412 -11.24 -12.68 -5.20
C ARG A 412 -12.21 -12.79 -6.38
N LYS A 413 -13.46 -13.24 -6.17
CA LYS A 413 -14.49 -13.37 -7.21
C LYS A 413 -15.00 -12.03 -7.74
N VAL A 414 -14.90 -10.96 -6.97
CA VAL A 414 -15.52 -9.68 -7.27
C VAL A 414 -14.69 -8.87 -8.26
N TRP A 415 -13.35 -8.97 -8.23
CA TRP A 415 -12.45 -8.26 -9.16
C TRP A 415 -12.37 -8.88 -10.56
N ARG A 416 -12.72 -10.16 -10.72
CA ARG A 416 -12.77 -10.83 -12.03
C ARG A 416 -13.89 -10.31 -12.95
N LYS A 417 -15.00 -9.80 -12.38
CA LYS A 417 -16.15 -9.32 -13.17
C LYS A 417 -15.98 -7.96 -13.84
N VAL A 418 -14.97 -7.16 -13.48
CA VAL A 418 -14.75 -5.83 -14.07
C VAL A 418 -14.13 -5.89 -15.48
N LYS A 419 -13.66 -7.05 -15.95
CA LYS A 419 -12.90 -7.19 -17.20
C LYS A 419 -13.76 -7.28 -18.48
N HIS A 420 -15.07 -7.41 -18.43
CA HIS A 420 -15.91 -7.64 -19.62
C HIS A 420 -17.11 -6.71 -19.76
N GLY A 421 -16.92 -5.41 -19.53
CA GLY A 421 -17.80 -4.38 -20.03
C GLY A 421 -17.11 -3.70 -21.20
N ARG A 422 -17.32 -4.20 -22.42
CA ARG A 422 -17.07 -3.46 -23.66
C ARG A 422 -18.10 -2.35 -23.81
#